data_a3a36e29a8af3f9c8d87d948284f60eb
#
_entry.id   a3a36e29a8af3f9c8d87d948284f60eb
#
_cell.length_a   1.000
_cell.length_b   1.000
_cell.length_c   1.000
_cell.angle_alpha   90.00
_cell.angle_beta   90.00
_cell.angle_gamma   90.00
#
_symmetry.space_group_name_H-M   'P 1'
#
loop_
_entity.id
_entity.type
_entity.pdbx_description
1 polymer ?
#
loop_
_entity_poly.entity_id
_entity_poly.type
_entity_poly.pdbx_seq_one_letter_code
_entity_poly.pdbx_strand_id
1 'polypeptide(L)'
;IYNPTSGQEIMKKNVAEVLDILEGAGFETSAFQTTPDENSAKNEATRAAKAGFDLVIAAGGDGTINEVVSGIAPLKMRPQMAVIPTGTTNDFARALKIPRGNPVEAAKVIAKNQTLQMDIGRAYDDKYFINIAAAGSFTELTYSVPSRLKTVLGYLAYLVKGAELLPQVKKVTVRITHD
;
A
#
# COMPACT_ATOMS: atom_id res chain seq x y z
N ILE A 1 0.37 -4.60 -9.85
CA ILE A 1 1.67 -4.04 -9.44
C ILE A 1 2.05 -4.69 -8.12
N TYR A 2 3.15 -5.45 -8.06
CA TYR A 2 3.50 -6.15 -6.83
C TYR A 2 4.95 -5.90 -6.39
N ASN A 3 5.13 -5.75 -5.07
CA ASN A 3 6.45 -5.66 -4.47
C ASN A 3 7.00 -7.09 -4.20
N PRO A 4 8.07 -7.51 -4.89
CA PRO A 4 8.57 -8.89 -4.81
C PRO A 4 9.17 -9.24 -3.45
N THR A 5 9.62 -8.24 -2.67
CA THR A 5 10.29 -8.44 -1.38
C THR A 5 9.36 -8.29 -0.18
N SER A 6 8.10 -7.91 -0.41
CA SER A 6 7.12 -7.73 0.66
C SER A 6 6.69 -9.06 1.27
N GLY A 7 6.58 -9.10 2.61
CA GLY A 7 6.03 -10.24 3.33
C GLY A 7 6.73 -11.57 3.04
N GLN A 8 8.06 -11.62 3.08
CA GLN A 8 8.84 -12.82 2.79
C GLN A 8 8.62 -13.37 1.37
N GLU A 9 8.44 -12.47 0.39
CA GLU A 9 8.23 -12.79 -1.03
C GLU A 9 6.93 -13.55 -1.32
N ILE A 10 5.94 -13.45 -0.44
CA ILE A 10 4.70 -14.22 -0.57
C ILE A 10 3.97 -13.91 -1.88
N MET A 11 3.96 -12.65 -2.33
CA MET A 11 3.31 -12.30 -3.59
C MET A 11 4.03 -12.91 -4.79
N LYS A 12 5.36 -12.88 -4.79
CA LYS A 12 6.17 -13.48 -5.86
C LYS A 12 5.88 -14.97 -6.06
N LYS A 13 5.63 -15.68 -4.96
CA LYS A 13 5.32 -17.12 -4.99
C LYS A 13 3.89 -17.41 -5.45
N ASN A 14 2.97 -16.46 -5.32
CA ASN A 14 1.54 -16.67 -5.58
C ASN A 14 1.02 -15.87 -6.78
N VAL A 15 1.90 -15.19 -7.52
CA VAL A 15 1.49 -14.31 -8.64
C VAL A 15 0.67 -15.06 -9.68
N ALA A 16 1.09 -16.25 -10.09
CA ALA A 16 0.39 -17.04 -11.10
C ALA A 16 -1.02 -17.41 -10.64
N GLU A 17 -1.16 -17.94 -9.42
CA GLU A 17 -2.47 -18.32 -8.87
C GLU A 17 -3.40 -17.11 -8.69
N VAL A 18 -2.85 -15.94 -8.31
CA VAL A 18 -3.61 -14.69 -8.22
C VAL A 18 -4.15 -14.27 -9.58
N LEU A 19 -3.32 -14.35 -10.63
CA LEU A 19 -3.75 -14.03 -12.00
C LEU A 19 -4.83 -14.99 -12.47
N ASP A 20 -4.64 -16.31 -12.29
CA ASP A 20 -5.62 -17.34 -12.66
C ASP A 20 -7.01 -17.07 -12.02
N ILE A 21 -7.04 -16.68 -10.74
CA ILE A 21 -8.29 -16.33 -10.04
C ILE A 21 -8.98 -15.12 -10.68
N LEU A 22 -8.20 -14.08 -10.99
CA LEU A 22 -8.73 -12.86 -11.58
C LEU A 22 -9.21 -13.11 -13.02
N GLU A 23 -8.45 -13.86 -13.82
CA GLU A 23 -8.83 -14.24 -15.18
C GLU A 23 -10.07 -15.13 -15.19
N GLY A 24 -10.16 -16.06 -14.24
CA GLY A 24 -11.37 -16.87 -14.04
C GLY A 24 -12.61 -16.04 -13.64
N ALA A 25 -12.41 -14.84 -13.11
CA ALA A 25 -13.47 -13.89 -12.84
C ALA A 25 -13.76 -12.90 -13.98
N GLY A 26 -13.09 -13.06 -15.13
CA GLY A 26 -13.32 -12.28 -16.35
C GLY A 26 -12.46 -11.02 -16.50
N PHE A 27 -11.40 -10.87 -15.69
CA PHE A 27 -10.42 -9.79 -15.88
C PHE A 27 -9.36 -10.20 -16.90
N GLU A 28 -8.93 -9.27 -17.74
CA GLU A 28 -7.68 -9.40 -18.49
C GLU A 28 -6.54 -8.89 -17.62
N THR A 29 -5.58 -9.76 -17.30
CA THR A 29 -4.57 -9.46 -16.29
C THR A 29 -3.19 -9.19 -16.88
N SER A 30 -2.44 -8.33 -16.19
CA SER A 30 -1.02 -8.07 -16.43
C SER A 30 -0.32 -7.84 -15.10
N ALA A 31 0.84 -8.46 -14.91
CA ALA A 31 1.62 -8.31 -13.70
C ALA A 31 2.86 -7.44 -13.92
N PHE A 32 3.08 -6.49 -13.03
CA PHE A 32 4.30 -5.69 -12.98
C PHE A 32 4.98 -5.84 -11.63
N GLN A 33 6.24 -6.26 -11.65
CA GLN A 33 7.09 -6.36 -10.47
C GLN A 33 7.79 -5.02 -10.23
N THR A 34 7.63 -4.44 -9.04
CA THR A 34 8.36 -3.21 -8.68
C THR A 34 9.86 -3.47 -8.56
N THR A 35 10.63 -2.43 -8.87
CA THR A 35 12.08 -2.40 -8.67
C THR A 35 12.43 -1.72 -7.34
N PRO A 36 13.70 -1.78 -6.88
CA PRO A 36 14.16 -1.02 -5.73
C PRO A 36 14.17 0.51 -5.93
N ASP A 37 13.96 0.98 -7.15
CA ASP A 37 13.95 2.40 -7.47
C ASP A 37 12.79 3.12 -6.80
N GLU A 38 13.05 4.34 -6.38
CA GLU A 38 12.04 5.19 -5.76
C GLU A 38 10.87 5.44 -6.72
N ASN A 39 9.66 5.40 -6.21
CA ASN A 39 8.41 5.59 -6.96
C ASN A 39 8.16 4.55 -8.07
N SER A 40 8.76 3.37 -8.02
CA SER A 40 8.54 2.32 -9.02
C SER A 40 7.05 1.96 -9.15
N ALA A 41 6.34 1.74 -8.04
CA ALA A 41 4.92 1.44 -8.05
C ALA A 41 4.07 2.64 -8.48
N LYS A 42 4.43 3.86 -8.08
CA LYS A 42 3.77 5.11 -8.49
C LYS A 42 3.82 5.32 -10.00
N ASN A 43 5.00 5.16 -10.58
CA ASN A 43 5.23 5.36 -12.00
C ASN A 43 4.42 4.34 -12.83
N GLU A 44 4.44 3.08 -12.42
CA GLU A 44 3.67 2.03 -13.09
C GLU A 44 2.16 2.23 -12.92
N ALA A 45 1.68 2.65 -11.76
CA ALA A 45 0.27 2.97 -11.55
C ALA A 45 -0.19 4.11 -12.47
N THR A 46 0.63 5.15 -12.62
CA THR A 46 0.36 6.25 -13.55
C THR A 46 0.35 5.76 -15.00
N ARG A 47 1.30 4.90 -15.38
CA ARG A 47 1.37 4.32 -16.73
C ARG A 47 0.13 3.48 -17.03
N ALA A 48 -0.24 2.58 -16.11
CA ALA A 48 -1.40 1.72 -16.27
C ALA A 48 -2.69 2.51 -16.42
N ALA A 49 -2.90 3.51 -15.56
CA ALA A 49 -4.06 4.38 -15.65
C ALA A 49 -4.14 5.14 -17.01
N LYS A 50 -3.01 5.67 -17.49
CA LYS A 50 -2.93 6.34 -18.79
C LYS A 50 -3.11 5.38 -19.97
N ALA A 51 -2.76 4.11 -19.79
CA ALA A 51 -2.97 3.06 -20.78
C ALA A 51 -4.42 2.53 -20.84
N GLY A 52 -5.30 3.02 -19.95
CA GLY A 52 -6.71 2.68 -19.94
C GLY A 52 -7.07 1.41 -19.17
N PHE A 53 -6.23 0.97 -18.24
CA PHE A 53 -6.61 -0.11 -17.33
C PHE A 53 -7.77 0.33 -16.43
N ASP A 54 -8.80 -0.49 -16.32
CA ASP A 54 -9.99 -0.22 -15.49
C ASP A 54 -9.73 -0.42 -14.00
N LEU A 55 -8.80 -1.33 -13.67
CA LEU A 55 -8.44 -1.70 -12.31
C LEU A 55 -6.91 -1.75 -12.15
N VAL A 56 -6.40 -1.12 -11.11
CA VAL A 56 -5.00 -1.24 -10.68
C VAL A 56 -4.96 -1.90 -9.30
N ILE A 57 -4.28 -3.02 -9.21
CA ILE A 57 -4.13 -3.77 -7.96
C ILE A 57 -2.76 -3.49 -7.35
N ALA A 58 -2.74 -2.98 -6.13
CA ALA A 58 -1.52 -2.79 -5.33
C ALA A 58 -1.28 -4.02 -4.44
N ALA A 59 -0.27 -4.82 -4.77
CA ALA A 59 0.12 -5.99 -3.99
C ALA A 59 1.44 -5.72 -3.25
N GLY A 60 1.34 -5.43 -1.96
CA GLY A 60 2.49 -5.03 -1.15
C GLY A 60 2.10 -4.63 0.26
N GLY A 61 2.99 -3.91 0.94
CA GLY A 61 2.72 -3.25 2.21
C GLY A 61 2.14 -1.85 2.02
N ASP A 62 1.91 -1.13 3.13
CA ASP A 62 1.30 0.20 3.14
C ASP A 62 2.09 1.22 2.27
N GLY A 63 3.42 1.09 2.18
CA GLY A 63 4.25 1.92 1.29
C GLY A 63 3.92 1.71 -0.20
N THR A 64 3.81 0.46 -0.64
CA THR A 64 3.44 0.14 -2.04
C THR A 64 2.04 0.64 -2.36
N ILE A 65 1.10 0.48 -1.43
CA ILE A 65 -0.27 0.97 -1.57
C ILE A 65 -0.27 2.50 -1.72
N ASN A 66 0.49 3.20 -0.88
CA ASN A 66 0.58 4.66 -0.93
C ASN A 66 1.23 5.18 -2.22
N GLU A 67 2.24 4.49 -2.75
CA GLU A 67 2.83 4.81 -4.05
C GLU A 67 1.80 4.67 -5.18
N VAL A 68 1.04 3.57 -5.22
CA VAL A 68 -0.01 3.35 -6.23
C VAL A 68 -1.08 4.43 -6.13
N VAL A 69 -1.55 4.76 -4.93
CA VAL A 69 -2.49 5.87 -4.71
C VAL A 69 -1.92 7.18 -5.24
N SER A 70 -0.67 7.49 -4.92
CA SER A 70 0.00 8.71 -5.36
C SER A 70 0.19 8.78 -6.87
N GLY A 71 0.22 7.64 -7.56
CA GLY A 71 0.27 7.56 -9.01
C GLY A 71 -1.09 7.80 -9.70
N ILE A 72 -2.18 7.40 -9.03
CA ILE A 72 -3.54 7.45 -9.59
C ILE A 72 -4.28 8.74 -9.17
N ALA A 73 -4.14 9.16 -7.92
CA ALA A 73 -4.92 10.26 -7.34
C ALA A 73 -4.87 11.59 -8.11
N PRO A 74 -3.72 12.02 -8.71
CA PRO A 74 -3.65 13.26 -9.47
C PRO A 74 -4.41 13.23 -10.80
N LEU A 75 -4.78 12.06 -11.30
CA LEU A 75 -5.33 11.90 -12.64
C LEU A 75 -6.80 12.31 -12.69
N LYS A 76 -7.23 12.86 -13.82
CA LYS A 76 -8.65 13.20 -14.07
C LYS A 76 -9.51 11.95 -14.25
N MET A 77 -9.01 10.98 -15.02
CA MET A 77 -9.62 9.67 -15.19
C MET A 77 -8.82 8.67 -14.35
N ARG A 78 -9.48 8.07 -13.38
CA ARG A 78 -8.86 7.18 -12.41
C ARG A 78 -9.40 5.77 -12.58
N PRO A 79 -8.53 4.76 -12.69
CA PRO A 79 -8.97 3.38 -12.60
C PRO A 79 -9.49 3.09 -11.19
N GLN A 80 -10.27 2.04 -11.06
CA GLN A 80 -10.53 1.45 -9.75
C GLN A 80 -9.23 0.98 -9.13
N MET A 81 -9.18 0.90 -7.81
CA MET A 81 -8.02 0.40 -7.09
C MET A 81 -8.42 -0.75 -6.16
N ALA A 82 -7.62 -1.81 -6.16
CA ALA A 82 -7.73 -2.89 -5.20
C ALA A 82 -6.39 -3.14 -4.51
N VAL A 83 -6.40 -3.86 -3.39
CA VAL A 83 -5.20 -4.15 -2.62
C VAL A 83 -5.08 -5.64 -2.29
N ILE A 84 -3.87 -6.16 -2.41
CA ILE A 84 -3.47 -7.48 -1.91
C ILE A 84 -2.40 -7.23 -0.83
N PRO A 85 -2.77 -7.30 0.45
CA PRO A 85 -1.89 -6.92 1.55
C PRO A 85 -0.87 -8.01 1.83
N THR A 86 0.39 -7.73 1.53
CA THR A 86 1.51 -8.64 1.79
C THR A 86 2.59 -8.04 2.69
N GLY A 87 2.38 -6.86 3.22
CA GLY A 87 3.30 -6.20 4.15
C GLY A 87 3.14 -6.68 5.60
N THR A 88 3.86 -6.03 6.50
CA THR A 88 3.86 -6.37 7.94
C THR A 88 2.62 -5.84 8.65
N THR A 89 2.26 -4.58 8.45
CA THR A 89 1.20 -3.89 9.20
C THR A 89 -0.13 -3.93 8.44
N ASN A 90 -0.13 -3.49 7.19
CA ASN A 90 -1.29 -3.48 6.30
C ASN A 90 -2.51 -2.79 6.93
N ASP A 91 -2.33 -1.58 7.45
CA ASP A 91 -3.35 -0.85 8.20
C ASP A 91 -4.59 -0.54 7.35
N PHE A 92 -4.38 -0.15 6.10
CA PHE A 92 -5.48 0.11 5.18
C PHE A 92 -6.31 -1.16 4.89
N ALA A 93 -5.65 -2.27 4.60
CA ALA A 93 -6.33 -3.54 4.37
C ALA A 93 -7.05 -4.06 5.63
N ARG A 94 -6.50 -3.75 6.82
CA ARG A 94 -7.16 -4.05 8.10
C ARG A 94 -8.48 -3.29 8.24
N ALA A 95 -8.48 -1.99 7.95
CA ALA A 95 -9.67 -1.15 8.00
C ALA A 95 -10.77 -1.67 7.05
N LEU A 96 -10.38 -2.15 5.87
CA LEU A 96 -11.29 -2.73 4.88
C LEU A 96 -11.64 -4.21 5.13
N LYS A 97 -11.08 -4.85 6.17
CA LYS A 97 -11.25 -6.29 6.48
C LYS A 97 -10.83 -7.23 5.34
N ILE A 98 -9.86 -6.81 4.53
CA ILE A 98 -9.27 -7.64 3.47
C ILE A 98 -8.36 -8.70 4.10
N PRO A 99 -8.40 -9.97 3.63
CA PRO A 99 -7.49 -11.02 4.10
C PRO A 99 -6.02 -10.61 3.97
N ARG A 100 -5.25 -10.73 5.05
CA ARG A 100 -3.84 -10.35 5.11
C ARG A 100 -2.96 -11.59 5.17
N GLY A 101 -1.80 -11.53 4.52
CA GLY A 101 -0.85 -12.64 4.50
C GLY A 101 -1.27 -13.83 3.62
N ASN A 102 -2.37 -13.69 2.90
CA ASN A 102 -2.82 -14.68 1.93
C ASN A 102 -3.27 -13.97 0.64
N PRO A 103 -2.39 -13.84 -0.36
CA PRO A 103 -2.69 -13.16 -1.63
C PRO A 103 -3.85 -13.80 -2.40
N VAL A 104 -3.98 -15.10 -2.32
CA VAL A 104 -5.02 -15.90 -3.00
C VAL A 104 -6.40 -15.54 -2.45
N GLU A 105 -6.56 -15.51 -1.13
CA GLU A 105 -7.83 -15.11 -0.51
C GLU A 105 -8.17 -13.63 -0.78
N ALA A 106 -7.16 -12.75 -0.81
CA ALA A 106 -7.38 -11.36 -1.20
C ALA A 106 -7.82 -11.23 -2.66
N ALA A 107 -7.23 -12.01 -3.58
CA ALA A 107 -7.66 -12.06 -4.98
C ALA A 107 -9.12 -12.54 -5.13
N LYS A 108 -9.56 -13.53 -4.37
CA LYS A 108 -10.97 -13.96 -4.33
C LYS A 108 -11.93 -12.88 -3.87
N VAL A 109 -11.50 -11.98 -3.00
CA VAL A 109 -12.31 -10.79 -2.62
C VAL A 109 -12.43 -9.84 -3.79
N ILE A 110 -11.33 -9.57 -4.50
CA ILE A 110 -11.33 -8.70 -5.69
C ILE A 110 -12.21 -9.30 -6.79
N ALA A 111 -12.14 -10.61 -7.02
CA ALA A 111 -12.93 -11.34 -8.00
C ALA A 111 -14.46 -11.20 -7.80
N LYS A 112 -14.93 -10.86 -6.59
CA LYS A 112 -16.34 -10.54 -6.33
C LYS A 112 -16.80 -9.21 -6.91
N ASN A 113 -15.87 -8.40 -7.39
CA ASN A 113 -16.09 -7.09 -8.02
C ASN A 113 -17.00 -6.15 -7.20
N GLN A 114 -16.86 -6.15 -5.88
CA GLN A 114 -17.56 -5.23 -4.99
C GLN A 114 -16.70 -4.00 -4.76
N THR A 115 -17.27 -2.83 -5.00
CA THR A 115 -16.56 -1.55 -4.90
C THR A 115 -17.08 -0.70 -3.75
N LEU A 116 -16.18 0.07 -3.16
CA LEU A 116 -16.46 1.07 -2.14
C LEU A 116 -15.89 2.41 -2.60
N GLN A 117 -16.68 3.48 -2.50
CA GLN A 117 -16.17 4.82 -2.71
C GLN A 117 -15.49 5.32 -1.44
N MET A 118 -14.30 5.89 -1.60
CA MET A 118 -13.48 6.40 -0.50
C MET A 118 -12.85 7.73 -0.89
N ASP A 119 -12.73 8.60 0.10
CA ASP A 119 -11.96 9.82 -0.04
C ASP A 119 -10.46 9.54 0.01
N ILE A 120 -9.70 10.34 -0.70
CA ILE A 120 -8.23 10.35 -0.68
C ILE A 120 -7.80 11.72 -0.17
N GLY A 121 -7.01 11.73 0.90
CA GLY A 121 -6.46 12.96 1.44
C GLY A 121 -5.27 13.46 0.61
N ARG A 122 -5.17 14.79 0.45
CA ARG A 122 -4.00 15.47 -0.08
C ARG A 122 -3.46 16.41 0.99
N ALA A 123 -2.25 16.17 1.47
CA ALA A 123 -1.66 16.95 2.56
C ALA A 123 -1.10 18.29 2.07
N TYR A 124 -0.13 18.26 1.17
CA TYR A 124 0.48 19.45 0.55
C TYR A 124 1.12 19.02 -0.77
N ASP A 125 1.23 19.94 -1.71
CA ASP A 125 1.70 19.67 -3.07
C ASP A 125 0.98 18.43 -3.65
N ASP A 126 1.73 17.45 -4.14
CA ASP A 126 1.22 16.18 -4.67
C ASP A 126 1.43 15.01 -3.68
N LYS A 127 1.38 15.29 -2.38
CA LYS A 127 1.47 14.26 -1.33
C LYS A 127 0.07 13.77 -0.96
N TYR A 128 -0.26 12.60 -1.45
CA TYR A 128 -1.53 11.93 -1.19
C TYR A 128 -1.36 10.90 -0.08
N PHE A 129 -2.42 10.68 0.65
CA PHE A 129 -2.49 9.63 1.66
C PHE A 129 -3.86 8.94 1.65
N ILE A 130 -3.85 7.70 2.04
CA ILE A 130 -5.04 6.89 2.24
C ILE A 130 -5.03 6.35 3.68
N ASN A 131 -6.19 6.34 4.34
CA ASN A 131 -6.40 5.89 5.70
C ASN A 131 -5.89 6.86 6.78
N ILE A 132 -4.59 7.09 6.94
CA ILE A 132 -4.02 7.88 8.03
C ILE A 132 -2.91 8.79 7.51
N ALA A 133 -2.96 10.07 7.90
CA ALA A 133 -1.82 10.98 7.87
C ALA A 133 -1.37 11.27 9.31
N ALA A 134 -0.08 11.15 9.58
CA ALA A 134 0.49 11.40 10.90
C ALA A 134 1.62 12.42 10.81
N ALA A 135 1.71 13.30 11.81
CA ALA A 135 2.78 14.27 11.95
C ALA A 135 3.22 14.33 13.41
N GLY A 136 4.50 14.68 13.65
CA GLY A 136 5.06 14.86 14.98
C GLY A 136 6.15 13.87 15.35
N SER A 137 6.52 13.81 16.63
CA SER A 137 7.72 13.12 17.11
C SER A 137 7.78 11.62 16.82
N PHE A 138 6.67 10.96 16.63
CA PHE A 138 6.63 9.52 16.31
C PHE A 138 6.62 9.20 14.82
N THR A 139 6.53 10.20 13.94
CA THR A 139 6.54 9.92 12.49
C THR A 139 7.90 9.41 12.01
N GLU A 140 8.98 9.81 12.66
CA GLU A 140 10.32 9.30 12.37
C GLU A 140 10.47 7.80 12.68
N LEU A 141 9.67 7.27 13.62
CA LEU A 141 9.69 5.85 13.99
C LEU A 141 9.45 4.96 12.77
N THR A 142 8.52 5.33 11.91
CA THR A 142 8.14 4.54 10.74
C THR A 142 9.29 4.43 9.72
N TYR A 143 10.10 5.47 9.60
CA TYR A 143 11.24 5.53 8.69
C TYR A 143 12.55 5.01 9.29
N SER A 144 12.70 5.06 10.61
CA SER A 144 13.94 4.68 11.30
C SER A 144 14.13 3.19 11.50
N VAL A 145 13.10 2.36 11.25
CA VAL A 145 13.21 0.89 11.36
C VAL A 145 13.68 0.30 10.03
N PRO A 146 14.89 -0.30 9.95
CA PRO A 146 15.38 -0.92 8.73
C PRO A 146 14.46 -2.03 8.23
N SER A 147 14.32 -2.16 6.91
CA SER A 147 13.44 -3.16 6.28
C SER A 147 13.74 -4.59 6.71
N ARG A 148 15.01 -4.92 6.93
CA ARG A 148 15.44 -6.24 7.43
C ARG A 148 14.91 -6.54 8.83
N LEU A 149 14.92 -5.56 9.74
CA LEU A 149 14.37 -5.70 11.08
C LEU A 149 12.85 -5.84 11.06
N LYS A 150 12.16 -5.13 10.18
CA LYS A 150 10.71 -5.28 9.95
C LYS A 150 10.36 -6.71 9.52
N THR A 151 11.17 -7.30 8.66
CA THR A 151 10.93 -8.65 8.14
C THR A 151 11.15 -9.72 9.20
N VAL A 152 12.15 -9.56 10.07
CA VAL A 152 12.52 -10.58 11.07
C VAL A 152 11.70 -10.43 12.36
N LEU A 153 11.56 -9.23 12.89
CA LEU A 153 10.93 -8.96 14.19
C LEU A 153 9.48 -8.47 14.07
N GLY A 154 8.99 -8.20 12.85
CA GLY A 154 7.63 -7.74 12.63
C GLY A 154 7.28 -6.52 13.49
N TYR A 155 6.16 -6.62 14.22
CA TYR A 155 5.67 -5.55 15.09
C TYR A 155 6.61 -5.21 16.27
N LEU A 156 7.39 -6.19 16.77
CA LEU A 156 8.33 -5.98 17.86
C LEU A 156 9.42 -4.96 17.52
N ALA A 157 9.84 -4.88 16.25
CA ALA A 157 10.82 -3.87 15.81
C ALA A 157 10.33 -2.43 16.08
N TYR A 158 9.04 -2.19 15.89
CA TYR A 158 8.43 -0.89 16.15
C TYR A 158 8.30 -0.60 17.65
N LEU A 159 7.99 -1.62 18.46
CA LEU A 159 7.91 -1.46 19.93
C LEU A 159 9.26 -1.12 20.55
N VAL A 160 10.31 -1.83 20.14
CA VAL A 160 11.68 -1.56 20.64
C VAL A 160 12.11 -0.14 20.24
N LYS A 161 11.92 0.24 18.99
CA LYS A 161 12.30 1.58 18.51
C LYS A 161 11.44 2.68 19.13
N GLY A 162 10.17 2.42 19.35
CA GLY A 162 9.24 3.31 20.05
C GLY A 162 9.69 3.57 21.48
N ALA A 163 10.09 2.54 22.22
CA ALA A 163 10.59 2.67 23.58
C ALA A 163 11.89 3.51 23.63
N GLU A 164 12.78 3.35 22.65
CA GLU A 164 14.01 4.14 22.52
C GLU A 164 13.71 5.64 22.29
N LEU A 165 12.65 5.96 21.55
CA LEU A 165 12.29 7.34 21.21
C LEU A 165 11.40 8.03 22.25
N LEU A 166 10.78 7.28 23.17
CA LEU A 166 9.90 7.84 24.21
C LEU A 166 10.50 9.04 24.98
N PRO A 167 11.79 8.99 25.43
CA PRO A 167 12.38 10.13 26.14
C PRO A 167 12.59 11.37 25.27
N GLN A 168 12.51 11.24 23.96
CA GLN A 168 12.75 12.33 22.99
C GLN A 168 11.45 13.01 22.53
N VAL A 169 10.30 12.58 23.04
CA VAL A 169 8.99 13.14 22.67
C VAL A 169 8.88 14.58 23.07
N LYS A 170 8.69 15.46 22.09
CA LYS A 170 8.46 16.90 22.32
C LYS A 170 7.02 17.24 21.95
N LYS A 171 6.46 18.22 22.66
CA LYS A 171 5.17 18.80 22.27
C LYS A 171 5.33 19.51 20.93
N VAL A 172 4.46 19.18 19.98
CA VAL A 172 4.40 19.82 18.66
C VAL A 172 3.04 20.49 18.52
N THR A 173 3.02 21.75 18.14
CA THR A 173 1.79 22.44 17.77
C THR A 173 1.58 22.32 16.28
N VAL A 174 0.46 21.78 15.88
CA VAL A 174 0.08 21.61 14.47
C VAL A 174 -1.13 22.47 14.19
N ARG A 175 -1.07 23.27 13.12
CA ARG A 175 -2.24 23.95 12.56
C ARG A 175 -2.70 23.20 11.34
N ILE A 176 -3.95 22.72 11.37
CA ILE A 176 -4.58 22.03 10.25
C ILE A 176 -5.63 22.97 9.68
N THR A 177 -5.53 23.25 8.38
CA THR A 177 -6.57 23.96 7.62
C THR A 177 -7.12 22.98 6.60
N HIS A 178 -8.42 22.86 6.51
CA HIS A 178 -9.11 21.98 5.56
C HIS A 178 -10.22 22.75 4.85
N ASP A 179 -10.60 22.31 3.68
CA ASP A 179 -11.74 22.73 2.89
C ASP A 179 -13.05 22.13 3.40
#